data_ff87d51dbf41e0be8b2df8b030ecee53
#
_entry.id   ff87d51dbf41e0be8b2df8b030ecee53
#
_cell.length_a   1.000
_cell.length_b   1.000
_cell.length_c   1.000
_cell.angle_alpha   90.00
_cell.angle_beta   90.00
_cell.angle_gamma   90.00
#
_symmetry.space_group_name_H-M   'P 1'
#
loop_
_entity.id
_entity.type
_entity.pdbx_description
1 polymer ?
#
loop_
_entity_poly.entity_id
_entity_poly.type
_entity_poly.pdbx_seq_one_letter_code
_entity_poly.pdbx_strand_id
1 'polypeptide(L)'
;MTLHRWRALVVALAVSARATAAPAPPFQPMFDQARQHYALPGLAMAVVEDGQVVYQHTAGERRVGTGEAIDENTLFKIASNSKAMTAALLARLVDRGALRWDDPVIRYLPQFRMHDPWVTEHMQVRDLLIHNSGLGLGAGDLMLWPEPNTFTRQDIIAGLAHLKPVTSFRSGYAYDNLMYVVAGEVAARAGGKPYDQLLREEVFVPLGMQRCQVGAWSVAAVGNVAQPHARRDGRNVVTQPDADTSPDLASMAAGGIRCSLKDMTRWMQVLLDPAQVPGWLSDTQRRALWTAHMPMPIGARQRQWDNAHFSAYGYGWRLSDLDGQWKVAHTGTLSGMYSSLALLPDRHVGVVVLINADAEDARTALMQATLRHYTAPDDTRGVLDYARLLRDEQQHRRHSGHVRPDTRARTPASLQNTAAWQGRYRDPWLGPASVCPRDGQLRFQVEKSPLLQGTVMQVGGRWLVQWDTLGADAEPWLQPQPGTPPTLALRAIDPDIDFSYDYQDLQFTRFGDCP
;
A
#
# COMPACT_ATOMS: atom_id res chain seq x y z
N MET A 1 88.99 32.79 26.33
CA MET A 1 87.63 33.22 25.84
C MET A 1 86.85 31.98 25.40
N THR A 2 86.04 31.44 26.29
CA THR A 2 85.25 30.21 26.09
C THR A 2 83.77 30.57 25.98
N LEU A 3 83.19 30.37 24.78
CA LEU A 3 81.76 30.58 24.50
C LEU A 3 80.95 29.33 24.90
N HIS A 4 80.08 29.50 25.91
CA HIS A 4 79.10 28.52 26.30
C HIS A 4 77.84 28.59 25.34
N ARG A 5 77.55 27.50 24.62
CA ARG A 5 76.33 27.35 23.85
C ARG A 5 75.25 26.71 24.73
N TRP A 6 74.19 27.45 25.00
CA TRP A 6 72.98 26.94 25.62
C TRP A 6 72.11 26.26 24.53
N ARG A 7 71.80 24.97 24.70
CA ARG A 7 70.81 24.28 23.89
C ARG A 7 69.48 24.35 24.63
N ALA A 8 68.48 25.03 24.05
CA ALA A 8 67.09 25.02 24.52
C ALA A 8 66.44 23.75 24.06
N LEU A 9 65.94 22.93 25.01
CA LEU A 9 65.12 21.73 24.75
C LEU A 9 63.65 22.15 24.61
N VAL A 10 63.08 22.10 23.37
CA VAL A 10 61.64 22.31 23.14
C VAL A 10 60.96 20.98 23.33
N VAL A 11 60.21 20.81 24.44
CA VAL A 11 59.34 19.67 24.67
C VAL A 11 57.99 19.95 23.98
N ALA A 12 57.71 19.30 22.84
CA ALA A 12 56.42 19.34 22.21
C ALA A 12 55.46 18.39 22.95
N LEU A 13 54.49 18.94 23.68
CA LEU A 13 53.36 18.19 24.23
C LEU A 13 52.38 17.86 23.05
N ALA A 14 52.35 16.61 22.61
CA ALA A 14 51.33 16.10 21.72
C ALA A 14 50.03 15.86 22.52
N VAL A 15 49.09 16.77 22.41
CA VAL A 15 47.71 16.56 22.89
C VAL A 15 47.01 15.64 21.93
N SER A 16 46.91 14.35 22.26
CA SER A 16 46.09 13.37 21.54
C SER A 16 44.62 13.67 21.84
N ALA A 17 43.94 14.38 20.94
CA ALA A 17 42.49 14.50 20.99
C ALA A 17 41.91 13.11 20.71
N ARG A 18 41.42 12.43 21.73
CA ARG A 18 40.54 11.26 21.55
C ARG A 18 39.26 11.79 20.96
N ALA A 19 39.04 11.57 19.66
CA ALA A 19 37.73 11.66 19.07
C ALA A 19 36.85 10.60 19.77
N THR A 20 35.96 11.03 20.64
CA THR A 20 34.87 10.18 21.13
C THR A 20 34.00 9.86 19.91
N ALA A 21 34.03 8.60 19.46
CA ALA A 21 33.11 8.13 18.43
C ALA A 21 31.69 8.48 18.89
N ALA A 22 30.92 9.10 18.01
CA ALA A 22 29.49 9.33 18.26
C ALA A 22 28.85 7.98 18.64
N PRO A 23 27.92 7.95 19.61
CA PRO A 23 27.25 6.71 19.95
C PRO A 23 26.56 6.14 18.68
N ALA A 24 26.68 4.82 18.49
CA ALA A 24 26.05 4.16 17.35
C ALA A 24 24.53 4.48 17.30
N PRO A 25 23.96 4.72 16.13
CA PRO A 25 22.54 5.02 16.00
C PRO A 25 21.68 3.93 16.65
N PRO A 26 20.57 4.27 17.34
CA PRO A 26 19.78 3.34 18.14
C PRO A 26 18.88 2.41 17.30
N PHE A 27 19.15 2.26 16.00
CA PHE A 27 18.25 1.58 15.06
C PHE A 27 18.22 0.06 15.24
N GLN A 28 19.36 -0.57 15.59
CA GLN A 28 19.39 -2.01 15.83
C GLN A 28 18.49 -2.43 17.01
N PRO A 29 18.54 -1.80 18.19
CA PRO A 29 17.57 -2.07 19.25
C PRO A 29 16.11 -1.84 18.85
N MET A 30 15.80 -0.79 18.07
CA MET A 30 14.45 -0.52 17.58
C MET A 30 13.96 -1.64 16.64
N PHE A 31 14.81 -2.08 15.73
CA PHE A 31 14.56 -3.19 14.82
C PHE A 31 14.26 -4.48 15.58
N ASP A 32 15.12 -4.85 16.54
CA ASP A 32 14.98 -6.07 17.33
C ASP A 32 13.71 -6.05 18.19
N GLN A 33 13.41 -4.92 18.84
CA GLN A 33 12.18 -4.73 19.62
C GLN A 33 10.94 -4.90 18.75
N ALA A 34 10.90 -4.29 17.55
CA ALA A 34 9.78 -4.43 16.64
C ALA A 34 9.59 -5.90 16.21
N ARG A 35 10.68 -6.56 15.77
CA ARG A 35 10.64 -7.94 15.33
C ARG A 35 10.16 -8.90 16.41
N GLN A 36 10.69 -8.75 17.64
CA GLN A 36 10.35 -9.62 18.77
C GLN A 36 8.94 -9.36 19.29
N HIS A 37 8.59 -8.09 19.53
CA HIS A 37 7.29 -7.71 20.11
C HIS A 37 6.11 -8.16 19.24
N TYR A 38 6.24 -7.98 17.92
CA TYR A 38 5.19 -8.34 16.97
C TYR A 38 5.35 -9.75 16.38
N ALA A 39 6.40 -10.49 16.81
CA ALA A 39 6.73 -11.84 16.31
C ALA A 39 6.76 -11.89 14.76
N LEU A 40 7.45 -10.93 14.13
CA LEU A 40 7.51 -10.81 12.68
C LEU A 40 8.28 -11.99 12.06
N PRO A 41 7.73 -12.68 11.04
CA PRO A 41 8.45 -13.74 10.34
C PRO A 41 9.67 -13.19 9.59
N GLY A 42 9.55 -11.98 9.03
CA GLY A 42 10.63 -11.29 8.36
C GLY A 42 10.48 -9.78 8.40
N LEU A 43 11.60 -9.10 8.56
CA LEU A 43 11.72 -7.65 8.61
C LEU A 43 13.01 -7.20 7.91
N ALA A 44 12.89 -6.16 7.09
CA ALA A 44 14.01 -5.48 6.46
C ALA A 44 13.86 -3.95 6.66
N MET A 45 14.93 -3.27 7.02
CA MET A 45 14.94 -1.84 7.29
C MET A 45 16.25 -1.21 6.83
N ALA A 46 16.16 -0.01 6.25
CA ALA A 46 17.31 0.83 5.98
C ALA A 46 17.04 2.29 6.35
N VAL A 47 18.10 2.98 6.75
CA VAL A 47 18.15 4.42 7.01
C VAL A 47 19.27 5.02 6.16
N VAL A 48 18.92 6.07 5.42
CA VAL A 48 19.83 6.88 4.62
C VAL A 48 19.94 8.27 5.27
N GLU A 49 21.14 8.79 5.40
CA GLU A 49 21.45 10.12 5.90
C GLU A 49 22.53 10.74 5.02
N ASP A 50 22.33 11.97 4.53
CA ASP A 50 23.24 12.67 3.62
C ASP A 50 23.71 11.82 2.42
N GLY A 51 22.78 11.05 1.83
CA GLY A 51 23.04 10.15 0.71
C GLY A 51 23.75 8.85 1.05
N GLN A 52 24.16 8.64 2.32
CA GLN A 52 24.83 7.42 2.79
C GLN A 52 23.88 6.50 3.54
N VAL A 53 24.10 5.20 3.44
CA VAL A 53 23.38 4.20 4.22
C VAL A 53 24.01 4.13 5.61
N VAL A 54 23.35 4.72 6.63
CA VAL A 54 23.83 4.72 8.02
C VAL A 54 23.35 3.51 8.81
N TYR A 55 22.29 2.85 8.34
CA TYR A 55 21.78 1.60 8.89
C TYR A 55 21.12 0.77 7.81
N GLN A 56 21.41 -0.54 7.79
CA GLN A 56 20.72 -1.52 6.95
C GLN A 56 20.74 -2.86 7.66
N HIS A 57 19.57 -3.45 7.87
CA HIS A 57 19.47 -4.75 8.51
C HIS A 57 18.27 -5.55 8.00
N THR A 58 18.45 -6.87 7.96
CA THR A 58 17.42 -7.84 7.59
C THR A 58 17.43 -8.99 8.57
N ALA A 59 16.27 -9.51 8.94
CA ALA A 59 16.18 -10.67 9.80
C ALA A 59 14.89 -11.47 9.56
N GLY A 60 14.96 -12.77 9.83
CA GLY A 60 13.83 -13.68 9.69
C GLY A 60 13.86 -14.46 8.38
N GLU A 61 12.71 -15.04 8.03
CA GLU A 61 12.57 -15.98 6.91
C GLU A 61 11.66 -15.42 5.81
N ARG A 62 11.99 -15.73 4.58
CA ARG A 62 11.15 -15.44 3.41
C ARG A 62 9.81 -16.18 3.52
N ARG A 63 9.86 -17.41 4.00
CA ARG A 63 8.73 -18.27 4.29
C ARG A 63 8.98 -18.95 5.64
N VAL A 64 8.08 -18.75 6.59
CA VAL A 64 8.24 -19.26 7.95
C VAL A 64 8.40 -20.78 7.96
N GLY A 65 9.40 -21.26 8.73
CA GLY A 65 9.69 -22.69 8.90
C GLY A 65 10.51 -23.34 7.79
N THR A 66 11.04 -22.57 6.83
CA THR A 66 11.89 -23.14 5.74
C THR A 66 13.38 -22.93 5.97
N GLY A 67 13.79 -22.05 6.89
CA GLY A 67 15.18 -21.66 7.08
C GLY A 67 15.70 -20.70 5.99
N GLU A 68 14.88 -20.30 5.03
CA GLU A 68 15.26 -19.39 3.95
C GLU A 68 15.33 -17.95 4.44
N ALA A 69 16.53 -17.47 4.76
CA ALA A 69 16.74 -16.15 5.32
C ALA A 69 16.33 -15.02 4.37
N ILE A 70 15.84 -13.92 4.95
CA ILE A 70 15.70 -12.62 4.28
C ILE A 70 17.07 -11.96 4.22
N ASP A 71 17.41 -11.41 3.05
CA ASP A 71 18.60 -10.59 2.82
C ASP A 71 18.23 -9.27 2.12
N GLU A 72 19.22 -8.42 1.84
CA GLU A 72 19.04 -7.12 1.20
C GLU A 72 18.45 -7.18 -0.22
N ASN A 73 18.59 -8.34 -0.89
CA ASN A 73 18.11 -8.60 -2.24
C ASN A 73 16.76 -9.33 -2.28
N THR A 74 16.20 -9.68 -1.11
CA THR A 74 14.90 -10.32 -1.02
C THR A 74 13.81 -9.38 -1.52
N LEU A 75 12.96 -9.87 -2.44
CA LEU A 75 11.86 -9.12 -3.02
C LEU A 75 10.63 -9.13 -2.10
N PHE A 76 10.12 -7.96 -1.79
CA PHE A 76 8.86 -7.75 -1.08
C PHE A 76 7.84 -7.08 -2.01
N LYS A 77 6.55 -7.37 -1.86
CA LYS A 77 5.48 -6.54 -2.42
C LYS A 77 5.53 -5.19 -1.70
N ILE A 78 5.83 -4.11 -2.44
CA ILE A 78 5.88 -2.77 -1.84
C ILE A 78 4.51 -2.09 -1.79
N ALA A 79 3.49 -2.76 -2.34
CA ALA A 79 2.10 -2.31 -2.34
C ALA A 79 2.00 -0.84 -2.81
N SER A 80 1.25 0.00 -2.12
CA SER A 80 1.00 1.39 -2.54
C SER A 80 2.22 2.31 -2.59
N ASN A 81 3.40 1.88 -2.14
CA ASN A 81 4.65 2.59 -2.48
C ASN A 81 4.93 2.58 -3.99
N SER A 82 4.28 1.69 -4.76
CA SER A 82 4.27 1.67 -6.22
C SER A 82 3.75 2.96 -6.84
N LYS A 83 2.81 3.65 -6.17
CA LYS A 83 2.20 4.89 -6.66
C LYS A 83 3.20 6.02 -6.88
N ALA A 84 4.19 6.11 -6.01
CA ALA A 84 5.27 7.08 -6.15
C ALA A 84 6.11 6.81 -7.40
N MET A 85 6.36 5.54 -7.74
CA MET A 85 7.10 5.16 -8.95
C MET A 85 6.26 5.36 -10.21
N THR A 86 4.94 5.09 -10.16
CA THR A 86 3.99 5.42 -11.24
C THR A 86 3.95 6.92 -11.52
N ALA A 87 3.89 7.73 -10.46
CA ALA A 87 3.91 9.19 -10.60
C ALA A 87 5.26 9.69 -11.17
N ALA A 88 6.38 9.11 -10.76
CA ALA A 88 7.69 9.42 -11.31
C ALA A 88 7.81 9.03 -12.79
N LEU A 89 7.25 7.89 -13.21
CA LEU A 89 7.16 7.51 -14.63
C LEU A 89 6.40 8.56 -15.43
N LEU A 90 5.22 9.00 -14.97
CA LEU A 90 4.44 10.04 -15.63
C LEU A 90 5.22 11.36 -15.68
N ALA A 91 5.91 11.74 -14.60
CA ALA A 91 6.76 12.92 -14.55
C ALA A 91 7.91 12.85 -15.59
N ARG A 92 8.51 11.67 -15.79
CA ARG A 92 9.49 11.42 -16.86
C ARG A 92 8.89 11.63 -18.25
N LEU A 93 7.67 11.14 -18.47
CA LEU A 93 6.97 11.33 -19.74
C LEU A 93 6.60 12.80 -19.97
N VAL A 94 6.29 13.57 -18.91
CA VAL A 94 6.10 15.03 -19.00
C VAL A 94 7.40 15.73 -19.38
N ASP A 95 8.53 15.39 -18.76
CA ASP A 95 9.84 15.96 -19.11
C ASP A 95 10.22 15.70 -20.56
N ARG A 96 9.79 14.58 -21.12
CA ARG A 96 10.01 14.21 -22.53
C ARG A 96 8.98 14.84 -23.49
N GLY A 97 8.00 15.57 -22.98
CA GLY A 97 6.93 16.17 -23.78
C GLY A 97 5.92 15.14 -24.34
N ALA A 98 5.90 13.90 -23.86
CA ALA A 98 4.98 12.86 -24.29
C ALA A 98 3.56 13.06 -23.76
N LEU A 99 3.41 13.74 -22.62
CA LEU A 99 2.14 14.15 -22.05
C LEU A 99 2.29 15.43 -21.21
N ARG A 100 1.15 16.02 -20.82
CA ARG A 100 1.09 17.16 -19.88
C ARG A 100 0.19 16.79 -18.70
N TRP A 101 0.46 17.34 -17.53
CA TRP A 101 -0.36 17.11 -16.33
C TRP A 101 -1.82 17.54 -16.50
N ASP A 102 -2.09 18.56 -17.30
CA ASP A 102 -3.40 19.12 -17.62
C ASP A 102 -4.07 18.53 -18.86
N ASP A 103 -3.46 17.55 -19.52
CA ASP A 103 -4.11 16.83 -20.63
C ASP A 103 -5.34 16.06 -20.12
N PRO A 104 -6.48 16.12 -20.84
CA PRO A 104 -7.65 15.31 -20.49
C PRO A 104 -7.36 13.81 -20.69
N VAL A 105 -7.81 12.97 -19.74
CA VAL A 105 -7.60 11.50 -19.77
C VAL A 105 -8.14 10.88 -21.06
N ILE A 106 -9.29 11.35 -21.56
CA ILE A 106 -9.92 10.87 -22.80
C ILE A 106 -9.05 11.06 -24.06
N ARG A 107 -8.05 11.93 -24.01
CA ARG A 107 -7.07 12.08 -25.11
C ARG A 107 -6.26 10.80 -25.32
N TYR A 108 -5.91 10.12 -24.24
CA TYR A 108 -5.12 8.89 -24.23
C TYR A 108 -5.98 7.63 -24.22
N LEU A 109 -7.14 7.71 -23.54
CA LEU A 109 -8.08 6.63 -23.34
C LEU A 109 -9.48 7.06 -23.81
N PRO A 110 -9.80 7.05 -25.12
CA PRO A 110 -11.10 7.50 -25.65
C PRO A 110 -12.30 6.74 -25.08
N GLN A 111 -12.08 5.52 -24.56
CA GLN A 111 -13.11 4.69 -23.92
C GLN A 111 -13.33 5.02 -22.43
N PHE A 112 -12.47 5.81 -21.80
CA PHE A 112 -12.60 6.19 -20.39
C PHE A 112 -13.91 6.91 -20.13
N ARG A 113 -14.66 6.43 -19.13
CA ARG A 113 -15.92 7.05 -18.68
C ARG A 113 -16.00 7.01 -17.15
N MET A 114 -16.35 8.14 -16.56
CA MET A 114 -16.84 8.25 -15.20
C MET A 114 -18.36 8.24 -15.19
N HIS A 115 -18.98 8.05 -14.04
CA HIS A 115 -20.43 8.07 -13.89
C HIS A 115 -21.05 9.39 -14.41
N ASP A 116 -20.40 10.51 -14.15
CA ASP A 116 -20.78 11.83 -14.66
C ASP A 116 -20.05 12.11 -15.99
N PRO A 117 -20.78 12.37 -17.10
CA PRO A 117 -20.19 12.73 -18.38
C PRO A 117 -19.30 13.97 -18.31
N TRP A 118 -19.67 14.99 -17.51
CA TRP A 118 -18.87 16.20 -17.35
C TRP A 118 -17.51 15.87 -16.71
N VAL A 119 -17.50 15.03 -15.67
CA VAL A 119 -16.24 14.57 -15.04
C VAL A 119 -15.40 13.78 -16.05
N THR A 120 -16.01 12.95 -16.88
CA THR A 120 -15.32 12.21 -17.96
C THR A 120 -14.54 13.13 -18.87
N GLU A 121 -15.16 14.23 -19.33
CA GLU A 121 -14.55 15.19 -20.26
C GLU A 121 -13.48 16.06 -19.60
N HIS A 122 -13.59 16.33 -18.28
CA HIS A 122 -12.76 17.31 -17.58
C HIS A 122 -11.71 16.69 -16.65
N MET A 123 -11.68 15.35 -16.51
CA MET A 123 -10.65 14.67 -15.73
C MET A 123 -9.32 14.74 -16.46
N GLN A 124 -8.30 15.24 -15.77
CA GLN A 124 -6.95 15.44 -16.27
C GLN A 124 -6.00 14.37 -15.72
N VAL A 125 -4.86 14.17 -16.35
CA VAL A 125 -3.84 13.21 -15.91
C VAL A 125 -3.46 13.42 -14.44
N ARG A 126 -3.30 14.67 -14.00
CA ARG A 126 -2.99 14.99 -12.60
C ARG A 126 -4.06 14.54 -11.61
N ASP A 127 -5.34 14.55 -12.00
CA ASP A 127 -6.44 14.14 -11.11
C ASP A 127 -6.38 12.64 -10.77
N LEU A 128 -5.79 11.83 -11.66
CA LEU A 128 -5.59 10.39 -11.44
C LEU A 128 -4.64 10.09 -10.27
N LEU A 129 -3.79 11.05 -9.88
CA LEU A 129 -2.71 10.82 -8.92
C LEU A 129 -2.99 11.36 -7.52
N ILE A 130 -4.06 12.15 -7.31
CA ILE A 130 -4.25 12.93 -6.09
C ILE A 130 -5.54 12.57 -5.32
N HIS A 131 -6.25 11.52 -5.71
CA HIS A 131 -7.41 10.99 -4.99
C HIS A 131 -8.56 11.99 -4.82
N ASN A 132 -8.87 12.73 -5.89
CA ASN A 132 -9.91 13.76 -5.94
C ASN A 132 -11.04 13.45 -6.94
N SER A 133 -11.19 12.19 -7.32
CA SER A 133 -12.14 11.72 -8.35
C SER A 133 -13.62 11.97 -7.98
N GLY A 134 -13.92 12.14 -6.70
CA GLY A 134 -15.27 12.19 -6.16
C GLY A 134 -15.83 10.82 -5.77
N LEU A 135 -15.16 9.73 -6.14
CA LEU A 135 -15.50 8.38 -5.69
C LEU A 135 -15.25 8.20 -4.18
N GLY A 136 -15.89 7.20 -3.59
CA GLY A 136 -15.67 6.82 -2.21
C GLY A 136 -14.30 6.21 -1.96
N LEU A 137 -13.90 6.13 -0.69
CA LEU A 137 -12.67 5.47 -0.26
C LEU A 137 -12.67 4.00 -0.71
N GLY A 138 -11.71 3.61 -1.56
CA GLY A 138 -11.57 2.25 -2.07
C GLY A 138 -12.65 1.81 -3.06
N ALA A 139 -13.43 2.74 -3.63
CA ALA A 139 -14.50 2.39 -4.55
C ALA A 139 -14.00 1.55 -5.74
N GLY A 140 -14.63 0.39 -5.96
CA GLY A 140 -14.28 -0.57 -7.00
C GLY A 140 -13.07 -1.46 -6.73
N ASP A 141 -12.42 -1.34 -5.57
CA ASP A 141 -11.21 -2.12 -5.21
C ASP A 141 -11.44 -3.64 -5.23
N LEU A 142 -12.68 -4.13 -5.12
CA LEU A 142 -13.01 -5.55 -5.30
C LEU A 142 -12.73 -6.08 -6.72
N MET A 143 -12.48 -5.21 -7.72
CA MET A 143 -11.93 -5.60 -9.02
C MET A 143 -10.41 -5.79 -8.98
N LEU A 144 -9.73 -5.28 -7.95
CA LEU A 144 -8.28 -5.43 -7.76
C LEU A 144 -7.95 -6.57 -6.79
N TRP A 145 -8.69 -6.67 -5.69
CA TRP A 145 -8.44 -7.62 -4.60
C TRP A 145 -9.72 -8.35 -4.17
N PRO A 146 -9.59 -9.57 -3.63
CA PRO A 146 -8.38 -10.36 -3.45
C PRO A 146 -7.78 -10.87 -4.76
N GLU A 147 -6.47 -11.03 -4.79
CA GLU A 147 -5.73 -11.69 -5.89
C GLU A 147 -5.48 -13.17 -5.54
N PRO A 148 -5.53 -14.11 -6.53
CA PRO A 148 -5.75 -13.88 -7.96
C PRO A 148 -7.23 -13.65 -8.32
N ASN A 149 -7.46 -12.78 -9.30
CA ASN A 149 -8.75 -12.59 -9.95
C ASN A 149 -8.55 -12.45 -11.47
N THR A 150 -9.64 -12.36 -12.24
CA THR A 150 -9.58 -12.31 -13.70
C THR A 150 -10.03 -10.97 -14.29
N PHE A 151 -10.07 -9.92 -13.47
CA PHE A 151 -10.36 -8.57 -13.97
C PHE A 151 -9.18 -8.05 -14.78
N THR A 152 -9.50 -7.56 -15.98
CA THR A 152 -8.54 -6.85 -16.82
C THR A 152 -8.56 -5.35 -16.51
N ARG A 153 -7.51 -4.62 -16.91
CA ARG A 153 -7.49 -3.16 -16.82
C ARG A 153 -8.65 -2.51 -17.60
N GLN A 154 -9.10 -3.16 -18.70
CA GLN A 154 -10.26 -2.71 -19.46
C GLN A 154 -11.57 -2.89 -18.70
N ASP A 155 -11.75 -4.01 -17.98
CA ASP A 155 -12.90 -4.20 -17.08
C ASP A 155 -12.97 -3.11 -16.02
N ILE A 156 -11.83 -2.77 -15.43
CA ILE A 156 -11.72 -1.73 -14.39
C ILE A 156 -12.09 -0.36 -14.95
N ILE A 157 -11.52 0.02 -16.10
CA ILE A 157 -11.83 1.30 -16.75
C ILE A 157 -13.31 1.37 -17.14
N ALA A 158 -13.90 0.27 -17.64
CA ALA A 158 -15.32 0.20 -17.96
C ALA A 158 -16.20 0.27 -16.70
N GLY A 159 -15.76 -0.34 -15.60
CA GLY A 159 -16.46 -0.34 -14.30
C GLY A 159 -16.65 1.05 -13.71
N LEU A 160 -15.70 1.98 -13.95
CA LEU A 160 -15.75 3.35 -13.43
C LEU A 160 -17.03 4.11 -13.81
N ALA A 161 -17.62 3.83 -14.98
CA ALA A 161 -18.89 4.43 -15.40
C ALA A 161 -20.07 4.08 -14.48
N HIS A 162 -19.96 3.01 -13.70
CA HIS A 162 -21.00 2.50 -12.82
C HIS A 162 -20.79 2.86 -11.35
N LEU A 163 -19.59 3.33 -10.97
CA LEU A 163 -19.27 3.76 -9.61
C LEU A 163 -19.81 5.19 -9.38
N LYS A 164 -20.76 5.32 -8.47
CA LYS A 164 -21.38 6.61 -8.16
C LYS A 164 -20.47 7.45 -7.27
N PRO A 165 -20.32 8.75 -7.57
CA PRO A 165 -19.56 9.64 -6.70
C PRO A 165 -20.28 9.84 -5.36
N VAL A 166 -19.49 9.98 -4.29
CA VAL A 166 -19.98 10.32 -2.93
C VAL A 166 -19.75 11.79 -2.60
N THR A 167 -18.86 12.45 -3.36
CA THR A 167 -18.60 13.90 -3.29
C THR A 167 -18.49 14.47 -4.70
N SER A 168 -18.47 15.80 -4.80
CA SER A 168 -18.20 16.47 -6.08
C SER A 168 -16.76 16.24 -6.52
N PHE A 169 -16.52 16.13 -7.82
CA PHE A 169 -15.19 16.05 -8.41
C PHE A 169 -14.29 17.21 -7.92
N ARG A 170 -13.06 16.89 -7.51
CA ARG A 170 -12.06 17.82 -6.97
C ARG A 170 -12.42 18.48 -5.63
N SER A 171 -13.49 18.08 -4.96
CA SER A 171 -13.94 18.74 -3.72
C SER A 171 -13.36 18.14 -2.44
N GLY A 172 -12.87 16.91 -2.47
CA GLY A 172 -12.39 16.20 -1.30
C GLY A 172 -11.43 15.07 -1.62
N TYR A 173 -10.68 14.67 -0.62
CA TYR A 173 -9.77 13.53 -0.67
C TYR A 173 -10.50 12.24 -0.33
N ALA A 174 -10.45 11.26 -1.21
CA ALA A 174 -10.84 9.87 -0.93
C ALA A 174 -9.89 8.94 -1.69
N TYR A 175 -9.14 8.11 -0.95
CA TYR A 175 -8.12 7.24 -1.54
C TYR A 175 -8.73 6.26 -2.54
N ASP A 176 -8.22 6.25 -3.77
CA ASP A 176 -8.79 5.56 -4.92
C ASP A 176 -7.68 4.85 -5.71
N ASN A 177 -7.67 3.53 -5.70
CA ASN A 177 -6.67 2.72 -6.38
C ASN A 177 -6.95 2.61 -7.89
N LEU A 178 -8.23 2.65 -8.32
CA LEU A 178 -8.58 2.49 -9.73
C LEU A 178 -8.04 3.62 -10.59
N MET A 179 -7.94 4.84 -10.05
CA MET A 179 -7.35 5.98 -10.76
C MET A 179 -5.88 5.74 -11.11
N TYR A 180 -5.13 5.01 -10.27
CA TYR A 180 -3.75 4.62 -10.60
C TYR A 180 -3.67 3.53 -11.66
N VAL A 181 -4.67 2.65 -11.78
CA VAL A 181 -4.78 1.73 -12.93
C VAL A 181 -4.96 2.53 -14.22
N VAL A 182 -5.85 3.53 -14.21
CA VAL A 182 -6.05 4.46 -15.34
C VAL A 182 -4.74 5.21 -15.66
N ALA A 183 -4.03 5.70 -14.62
CA ALA A 183 -2.75 6.39 -14.78
C ALA A 183 -1.67 5.52 -15.46
N GLY A 184 -1.63 4.22 -15.12
CA GLY A 184 -0.76 3.24 -15.78
C GLY A 184 -1.07 3.07 -17.27
N GLU A 185 -2.35 3.00 -17.63
CA GLU A 185 -2.79 2.90 -19.02
C GLU A 185 -2.53 4.20 -19.80
N VAL A 186 -2.72 5.37 -19.16
CA VAL A 186 -2.34 6.67 -19.74
C VAL A 186 -0.83 6.72 -20.01
N ALA A 187 -0.01 6.27 -19.05
CA ALA A 187 1.45 6.20 -19.24
C ALA A 187 1.82 5.29 -20.42
N ALA A 188 1.19 4.11 -20.52
CA ALA A 188 1.43 3.17 -21.62
C ALA A 188 1.07 3.79 -22.99
N ARG A 189 -0.05 4.48 -23.10
CA ARG A 189 -0.49 5.14 -24.33
C ARG A 189 0.41 6.33 -24.71
N ALA A 190 0.76 7.18 -23.74
CA ALA A 190 1.62 8.33 -23.97
C ALA A 190 3.07 7.93 -24.30
N GLY A 191 3.60 6.89 -23.63
CA GLY A 191 4.94 6.39 -23.85
C GLY A 191 5.10 5.41 -25.01
N GLY A 192 3.98 4.92 -25.60
CA GLY A 192 3.98 4.02 -26.75
C GLY A 192 4.48 2.58 -26.45
N LYS A 193 4.54 2.18 -25.18
CA LYS A 193 5.00 0.86 -24.71
C LYS A 193 4.14 0.40 -23.53
N PRO A 194 4.12 -0.91 -23.21
CA PRO A 194 3.49 -1.42 -22.00
C PRO A 194 4.03 -0.72 -20.73
N TYR A 195 3.16 -0.53 -19.74
CA TYR A 195 3.48 0.16 -18.49
C TYR A 195 4.71 -0.44 -17.78
N ASP A 196 4.77 -1.76 -17.67
CA ASP A 196 5.88 -2.47 -17.01
C ASP A 196 7.21 -2.24 -17.73
N GLN A 197 7.20 -2.21 -19.06
CA GLN A 197 8.40 -1.91 -19.85
C GLN A 197 8.83 -0.46 -19.64
N LEU A 198 7.89 0.50 -19.68
CA LEU A 198 8.20 1.92 -19.44
C LEU A 198 8.76 2.13 -18.04
N LEU A 199 8.17 1.51 -17.01
CA LEU A 199 8.65 1.64 -15.64
C LEU A 199 10.07 1.10 -15.48
N ARG A 200 10.40 -0.03 -16.13
CA ARG A 200 11.78 -0.56 -16.16
C ARG A 200 12.73 0.40 -16.84
N GLU A 201 12.39 0.89 -18.02
CA GLU A 201 13.27 1.74 -18.84
C GLU A 201 13.45 3.16 -18.29
N GLU A 202 12.40 3.76 -17.72
CA GLU A 202 12.40 5.16 -17.28
C GLU A 202 12.71 5.33 -15.78
N VAL A 203 12.49 4.27 -14.97
CA VAL A 203 12.69 4.35 -13.52
C VAL A 203 13.73 3.34 -13.05
N PHE A 204 13.50 2.04 -13.19
CA PHE A 204 14.37 1.04 -12.56
C PHE A 204 15.79 1.04 -13.11
N VAL A 205 15.94 0.96 -14.41
CA VAL A 205 17.28 0.88 -15.07
C VAL A 205 18.09 2.15 -14.82
N PRO A 206 17.58 3.36 -15.06
CA PRO A 206 18.35 4.59 -14.83
C PRO A 206 18.78 4.77 -13.37
N LEU A 207 17.98 4.30 -12.42
CA LEU A 207 18.27 4.41 -11.00
C LEU A 207 19.13 3.26 -10.46
N GLY A 208 19.38 2.22 -11.25
CA GLY A 208 20.13 1.04 -10.81
C GLY A 208 19.33 0.09 -9.91
N MET A 209 17.99 0.13 -9.95
CA MET A 209 17.08 -0.72 -9.17
C MET A 209 16.91 -2.08 -9.87
N GLN A 210 17.93 -2.93 -9.78
CA GLN A 210 18.07 -4.11 -10.62
C GLN A 210 17.17 -5.29 -10.23
N ARG A 211 16.69 -5.32 -8.98
CA ARG A 211 15.86 -6.42 -8.47
C ARG A 211 14.37 -6.17 -8.60
N CYS A 212 13.93 -4.89 -8.69
CA CYS A 212 12.51 -4.55 -8.78
C CYS A 212 11.83 -5.28 -9.94
N GLN A 213 10.64 -5.83 -9.68
CA GLN A 213 9.82 -6.56 -10.64
C GLN A 213 8.43 -5.92 -10.77
N VAL A 214 7.92 -5.90 -12.00
CA VAL A 214 6.59 -5.40 -12.37
C VAL A 214 6.12 -6.13 -13.64
N GLY A 215 4.80 -6.29 -13.81
CA GLY A 215 4.23 -7.08 -14.91
C GLY A 215 4.36 -8.58 -14.66
N ALA A 216 4.32 -9.38 -15.73
CA ALA A 216 4.52 -10.83 -15.65
C ALA A 216 6.01 -11.18 -15.55
N TRP A 217 6.37 -12.07 -14.62
CA TRP A 217 7.73 -12.54 -14.44
C TRP A 217 7.77 -13.92 -13.75
N SER A 218 8.83 -14.68 -13.98
CA SER A 218 9.03 -15.99 -13.34
C SER A 218 9.59 -15.82 -11.93
N VAL A 219 8.80 -16.17 -10.92
CA VAL A 219 9.21 -16.19 -9.50
C VAL A 219 10.35 -17.18 -9.31
N ALA A 220 10.26 -18.36 -9.94
CA ALA A 220 11.27 -19.39 -9.85
C ALA A 220 12.62 -18.97 -10.46
N ALA A 221 12.61 -18.27 -11.62
CA ALA A 221 13.83 -17.80 -12.27
C ALA A 221 14.49 -16.62 -11.52
N VAL A 222 13.69 -15.69 -10.99
CA VAL A 222 14.19 -14.53 -10.24
C VAL A 222 14.66 -14.93 -8.84
N GLY A 223 13.92 -15.83 -8.18
CA GLY A 223 14.22 -16.31 -6.83
C GLY A 223 14.24 -15.25 -5.74
N ASN A 224 14.55 -15.65 -4.52
CA ASN A 224 14.71 -14.78 -3.34
C ASN A 224 13.52 -13.83 -3.13
N VAL A 225 12.32 -14.42 -2.98
CA VAL A 225 11.05 -13.71 -2.87
C VAL A 225 10.39 -14.01 -1.52
N ALA A 226 10.07 -12.98 -0.75
CA ALA A 226 9.34 -13.10 0.50
C ALA A 226 7.88 -13.48 0.24
N GLN A 227 7.36 -14.43 1.01
CA GLN A 227 5.97 -14.86 0.96
C GLN A 227 5.12 -14.07 1.97
N PRO A 228 3.84 -13.79 1.68
CA PRO A 228 2.94 -13.07 2.57
C PRO A 228 2.49 -13.96 3.74
N HIS A 229 2.47 -13.42 4.96
CA HIS A 229 2.03 -14.12 6.15
C HIS A 229 0.94 -13.37 6.89
N ALA A 230 -0.01 -14.11 7.45
CA ALA A 230 -0.93 -13.61 8.47
C ALA A 230 -0.75 -14.37 9.79
N ARG A 231 -1.19 -13.76 10.88
CA ARG A 231 -1.18 -14.39 12.19
C ARG A 231 -2.50 -15.13 12.43
N ARG A 232 -2.43 -16.46 12.60
CA ARG A 232 -3.57 -17.34 12.89
C ARG A 232 -3.23 -18.19 14.11
N ASP A 233 -4.11 -18.21 15.11
CA ASP A 233 -3.93 -18.98 16.37
C ASP A 233 -2.54 -18.79 17.01
N GLY A 234 -2.06 -17.53 16.99
CA GLY A 234 -0.77 -17.17 17.56
C GLY A 234 0.45 -17.56 16.72
N ARG A 235 0.27 -18.11 15.50
CA ARG A 235 1.36 -18.52 14.58
C ARG A 235 1.31 -17.73 13.28
N ASN A 236 2.47 -17.50 12.69
CA ASN A 236 2.57 -16.96 11.33
C ASN A 236 2.32 -18.09 10.32
N VAL A 237 1.41 -17.86 9.38
CA VAL A 237 1.09 -18.79 8.29
C VAL A 237 1.12 -18.05 6.97
N VAL A 238 1.59 -18.72 5.91
CA VAL A 238 1.54 -18.15 4.55
C VAL A 238 0.08 -18.08 4.11
N THR A 239 -0.37 -16.91 3.65
CA THR A 239 -1.78 -16.70 3.26
C THR A 239 -2.04 -16.88 1.78
N GLN A 240 -1.19 -16.33 0.94
CA GLN A 240 -1.32 -16.35 -0.52
C GLN A 240 0.05 -16.61 -1.12
N PRO A 241 0.51 -17.89 -1.16
CA PRO A 241 1.80 -18.22 -1.73
C PRO A 241 1.85 -17.83 -3.21
N ASP A 242 2.97 -17.26 -3.63
CA ASP A 242 3.18 -16.98 -5.04
C ASP A 242 3.21 -18.28 -5.85
N ALA A 243 2.60 -18.25 -7.04
CA ALA A 243 2.81 -19.27 -8.05
C ALA A 243 4.21 -19.12 -8.70
N ASP A 244 4.62 -20.09 -9.49
CA ASP A 244 5.92 -20.08 -10.22
C ASP A 244 6.06 -18.86 -11.16
N THR A 245 4.94 -18.32 -11.60
CA THR A 245 4.88 -17.11 -12.43
C THR A 245 3.95 -16.09 -11.78
N SER A 246 4.46 -14.88 -11.53
CA SER A 246 3.63 -13.73 -11.19
C SER A 246 2.91 -13.27 -12.45
N PRO A 247 1.58 -13.13 -12.44
CA PRO A 247 0.83 -12.68 -13.61
C PRO A 247 1.02 -11.18 -13.86
N ASP A 248 0.55 -10.72 -15.02
CA ASP A 248 0.37 -9.31 -15.32
C ASP A 248 -0.86 -8.78 -14.56
N LEU A 249 -0.64 -8.27 -13.35
CA LEU A 249 -1.70 -7.82 -12.46
C LEU A 249 -2.34 -6.51 -12.95
N ALA A 250 -3.67 -6.42 -12.90
CA ALA A 250 -4.37 -5.16 -13.18
C ALA A 250 -3.98 -4.06 -12.18
N SER A 251 -3.64 -4.44 -10.95
CA SER A 251 -3.22 -3.54 -9.84
C SER A 251 -1.79 -2.98 -9.97
N MET A 252 -0.98 -3.36 -10.99
CA MET A 252 0.47 -3.11 -11.00
C MET A 252 0.85 -1.64 -10.81
N ALA A 253 0.10 -0.69 -11.40
CA ALA A 253 0.39 0.75 -11.25
C ALA A 253 -0.05 1.32 -9.89
N ALA A 254 -1.01 0.67 -9.21
CA ALA A 254 -1.51 1.06 -7.91
C ALA A 254 -0.74 0.41 -6.74
N GLY A 255 -0.26 -0.85 -6.93
CA GLY A 255 0.29 -1.63 -5.81
C GLY A 255 1.08 -2.89 -6.19
N GLY A 256 1.25 -3.22 -7.48
CA GLY A 256 1.78 -4.51 -7.92
C GLY A 256 3.30 -4.60 -8.10
N ILE A 257 4.06 -3.60 -7.68
CA ILE A 257 5.53 -3.62 -7.77
C ILE A 257 6.13 -4.42 -6.61
N ARG A 258 7.20 -5.16 -6.89
CA ARG A 258 8.05 -5.77 -5.88
C ARG A 258 9.45 -5.21 -5.96
N CYS A 259 10.02 -4.84 -4.83
CA CYS A 259 11.39 -4.36 -4.74
C CYS A 259 12.13 -4.98 -3.56
N SER A 260 13.45 -4.99 -3.64
CA SER A 260 14.33 -5.37 -2.55
C SER A 260 14.62 -4.18 -1.62
N LEU A 261 15.14 -4.46 -0.42
CA LEU A 261 15.62 -3.41 0.48
C LEU A 261 16.68 -2.55 -0.20
N LYS A 262 17.61 -3.17 -0.90
CA LYS A 262 18.68 -2.50 -1.66
C LYS A 262 18.13 -1.53 -2.70
N ASP A 263 17.14 -1.95 -3.50
CA ASP A 263 16.53 -1.08 -4.50
C ASP A 263 15.73 0.07 -3.88
N MET A 264 14.99 -0.21 -2.79
CA MET A 264 14.25 0.84 -2.07
C MET A 264 15.19 1.86 -1.41
N THR A 265 16.35 1.41 -0.94
CA THR A 265 17.42 2.29 -0.42
C THR A 265 17.94 3.17 -1.54
N ARG A 266 18.21 2.60 -2.72
CA ARG A 266 18.64 3.36 -3.90
C ARG A 266 17.59 4.39 -4.33
N TRP A 267 16.30 4.02 -4.31
CA TRP A 267 15.18 4.93 -4.55
C TRP A 267 15.20 6.14 -3.62
N MET A 268 15.37 5.92 -2.30
CA MET A 268 15.49 7.00 -1.30
C MET A 268 16.68 7.91 -1.57
N GLN A 269 17.86 7.34 -1.85
CA GLN A 269 19.08 8.13 -2.13
C GLN A 269 18.87 9.10 -3.30
N VAL A 270 18.30 8.64 -4.41
CA VAL A 270 18.06 9.49 -5.59
C VAL A 270 16.98 10.55 -5.34
N LEU A 271 15.97 10.23 -4.54
CA LEU A 271 14.94 11.20 -4.18
C LEU A 271 15.47 12.32 -3.28
N LEU A 272 16.33 11.98 -2.32
CA LEU A 272 16.94 12.94 -1.40
C LEU A 272 18.07 13.75 -2.06
N ASP A 273 18.85 13.11 -2.92
CA ASP A 273 19.97 13.74 -3.62
C ASP A 273 19.89 13.49 -5.14
N PRO A 274 19.36 14.46 -5.90
CA PRO A 274 19.28 14.37 -7.37
C PRO A 274 20.61 14.21 -8.08
N ALA A 275 21.72 14.65 -7.46
CA ALA A 275 23.05 14.52 -8.03
C ALA A 275 23.50 13.05 -8.14
N GLN A 276 22.84 12.13 -7.46
CA GLN A 276 23.07 10.69 -7.59
C GLN A 276 22.81 10.14 -9.00
N VAL A 277 21.85 10.77 -9.74
CA VAL A 277 21.54 10.48 -11.15
C VAL A 277 21.19 11.78 -11.86
N PRO A 278 22.20 12.54 -12.30
CA PRO A 278 21.99 13.85 -12.92
C PRO A 278 21.09 13.76 -14.16
N GLY A 279 20.09 14.64 -14.25
CA GLY A 279 19.20 14.73 -15.39
C GLY A 279 18.15 13.61 -15.51
N TRP A 280 18.04 12.70 -14.52
CA TRP A 280 16.99 11.70 -14.54
C TRP A 280 15.60 12.32 -14.49
N LEU A 281 15.37 13.32 -13.65
CA LEU A 281 14.11 14.04 -13.53
C LEU A 281 14.40 15.53 -13.34
N SER A 282 13.71 16.40 -14.08
CA SER A 282 13.89 17.84 -13.94
C SER A 282 13.46 18.36 -12.57
N ASP A 283 14.03 19.47 -12.12
CA ASP A 283 13.63 20.12 -10.88
C ASP A 283 12.16 20.54 -10.87
N THR A 284 11.62 20.87 -12.04
CA THR A 284 10.20 21.20 -12.19
C THR A 284 9.32 20.00 -11.84
N GLN A 285 9.63 18.82 -12.37
CA GLN A 285 8.85 17.63 -12.08
C GLN A 285 9.09 17.11 -10.66
N ARG A 286 10.29 17.22 -10.13
CA ARG A 286 10.59 16.88 -8.73
C ARG A 286 9.74 17.70 -7.77
N ARG A 287 9.65 19.02 -7.99
CA ARG A 287 8.76 19.89 -7.20
C ARG A 287 7.30 19.53 -7.39
N ALA A 288 6.87 19.20 -8.62
CA ALA A 288 5.49 18.79 -8.89
C ALA A 288 5.09 17.53 -8.12
N LEU A 289 5.98 16.52 -8.03
CA LEU A 289 5.70 15.30 -7.25
C LEU A 289 5.38 15.58 -5.77
N TRP A 290 6.07 16.54 -5.17
CA TRP A 290 5.97 16.88 -3.75
C TRP A 290 5.23 18.20 -3.47
N THR A 291 4.51 18.72 -4.44
CA THR A 291 3.58 19.83 -4.22
C THR A 291 2.31 19.32 -3.54
N ALA A 292 1.78 20.07 -2.58
CA ALA A 292 0.51 19.79 -1.91
C ALA A 292 -0.66 20.07 -2.86
N HIS A 293 -1.05 19.06 -3.66
CA HIS A 293 -2.11 19.20 -4.65
C HIS A 293 -3.52 19.02 -4.07
N MET A 294 -3.66 18.12 -3.10
CA MET A 294 -4.95 17.84 -2.47
C MET A 294 -4.82 17.89 -0.95
N PRO A 295 -5.52 18.82 -0.27
CA PRO A 295 -5.56 18.85 1.20
C PRO A 295 -6.17 17.57 1.78
N MET A 296 -5.59 17.09 2.88
CA MET A 296 -6.08 15.94 3.63
C MET A 296 -6.43 16.35 5.06
N PRO A 297 -7.44 15.71 5.68
CA PRO A 297 -7.69 15.88 7.11
C PRO A 297 -6.47 15.47 7.94
N ILE A 298 -6.13 16.25 8.97
CA ILE A 298 -5.09 15.86 9.93
C ILE A 298 -5.75 14.91 10.94
N GLY A 299 -5.30 13.65 10.96
CA GLY A 299 -5.79 12.65 11.90
C GLY A 299 -5.35 12.91 13.34
N ALA A 300 -6.05 12.28 14.31
CA ALA A 300 -5.71 12.41 15.73
C ALA A 300 -4.27 11.99 16.02
N ARG A 301 -3.82 10.87 15.42
CA ARG A 301 -2.46 10.36 15.55
C ARG A 301 -1.42 11.34 15.03
N GLN A 302 -1.65 11.98 13.87
CA GLN A 302 -0.75 13.00 13.33
C GLN A 302 -0.64 14.22 14.26
N ARG A 303 -1.77 14.68 14.86
CA ARG A 303 -1.76 15.78 15.83
C ARG A 303 -0.96 15.43 17.09
N GLN A 304 -1.15 14.22 17.62
CA GLN A 304 -0.57 13.82 18.90
C GLN A 304 0.88 13.34 18.81
N TRP A 305 1.23 12.66 17.71
CA TRP A 305 2.54 12.04 17.58
C TRP A 305 3.51 12.86 16.74
N ASP A 306 2.97 13.52 15.70
CA ASP A 306 3.77 14.26 14.73
C ASP A 306 3.77 15.78 15.02
N ASN A 307 2.89 16.28 15.91
CA ASN A 307 2.59 17.71 16.08
C ASN A 307 2.25 18.38 14.73
N ALA A 308 1.57 17.65 13.85
CA ALA A 308 1.35 18.07 12.48
C ALA A 308 0.37 19.24 12.38
N HIS A 309 0.71 20.22 11.54
CA HIS A 309 -0.09 21.42 11.24
C HIS A 309 -0.76 21.35 9.87
N PHE A 310 -0.23 20.51 8.95
CA PHE A 310 -0.84 20.28 7.67
C PHE A 310 -0.75 18.81 7.27
N SER A 311 -1.65 18.39 6.35
CA SER A 311 -1.59 17.10 5.67
C SER A 311 -2.15 17.29 4.26
N ALA A 312 -1.45 16.76 3.27
CA ALA A 312 -1.84 16.85 1.87
C ALA A 312 -1.38 15.62 1.08
N TYR A 313 -1.90 15.48 -0.13
CA TYR A 313 -1.43 14.50 -1.10
C TYR A 313 -0.79 15.19 -2.30
N GLY A 314 0.42 14.77 -2.66
CA GLY A 314 1.12 15.12 -3.88
C GLY A 314 0.89 14.08 -4.97
N TYR A 315 1.75 13.99 -5.99
CA TYR A 315 1.66 12.92 -6.99
C TYR A 315 2.29 11.64 -6.45
N GLY A 316 1.44 10.77 -5.88
CA GLY A 316 1.86 9.50 -5.29
C GLY A 316 2.51 9.59 -3.92
N TRP A 317 2.39 10.72 -3.22
CA TRP A 317 3.03 10.97 -1.94
C TRP A 317 2.08 11.63 -0.94
N ARG A 318 2.16 11.21 0.32
CA ARG A 318 1.57 11.93 1.45
C ARG A 318 2.58 12.95 1.97
N LEU A 319 2.12 14.17 2.15
CA LEU A 319 2.91 15.31 2.60
C LEU A 319 2.37 15.81 3.92
N SER A 320 3.22 16.02 4.90
CA SER A 320 2.86 16.56 6.21
C SER A 320 4.09 17.18 6.88
N ASP A 321 3.92 17.73 8.05
CA ASP A 321 5.03 18.05 8.93
C ASP A 321 5.11 17.04 10.09
N LEU A 322 6.31 16.85 10.61
CA LEU A 322 6.64 16.10 11.80
C LEU A 322 7.54 17.00 12.67
N ASP A 323 6.98 17.51 13.78
CA ASP A 323 7.64 18.51 14.62
C ASP A 323 8.17 19.72 13.81
N GLY A 324 7.39 20.20 12.86
CA GLY A 324 7.76 21.29 11.96
C GLY A 324 8.76 20.93 10.86
N GLN A 325 9.23 19.67 10.77
CA GLN A 325 10.07 19.20 9.67
C GLN A 325 9.20 18.65 8.54
N TRP A 326 9.53 18.99 7.30
CA TRP A 326 8.80 18.47 6.15
C TRP A 326 8.96 16.96 6.03
N LYS A 327 7.83 16.24 5.95
CA LYS A 327 7.75 14.79 5.79
C LYS A 327 7.07 14.44 4.48
N VAL A 328 7.76 13.67 3.64
CA VAL A 328 7.27 13.08 2.38
C VAL A 328 7.25 11.56 2.57
N ALA A 329 6.08 10.94 2.53
CA ALA A 329 5.98 9.53 2.89
C ALA A 329 4.89 8.80 2.10
N HIS A 330 5.00 7.48 2.04
CA HIS A 330 3.89 6.61 1.66
C HIS A 330 3.99 5.27 2.41
N THR A 331 2.84 4.66 2.65
CA THR A 331 2.73 3.31 3.20
C THR A 331 2.22 2.36 2.13
N GLY A 332 2.60 1.10 2.23
CA GLY A 332 2.08 0.03 1.40
C GLY A 332 1.44 -1.05 2.26
N THR A 333 0.25 -1.49 1.88
CA THR A 333 -0.52 -2.53 2.56
C THR A 333 -1.10 -3.48 1.52
N LEU A 334 -0.76 -4.73 1.61
CA LEU A 334 -1.42 -5.86 0.97
C LEU A 334 -1.51 -6.99 2.00
N SER A 335 -2.46 -7.91 1.84
CA SER A 335 -2.59 -9.05 2.76
C SER A 335 -1.25 -9.77 2.90
N GLY A 336 -0.75 -9.84 4.15
CA GLY A 336 0.54 -10.45 4.48
C GLY A 336 1.81 -9.71 4.08
N MET A 337 1.71 -8.47 3.54
CA MET A 337 2.87 -7.67 3.11
C MET A 337 2.67 -6.19 3.43
N TYR A 338 3.54 -5.64 4.26
CA TYR A 338 3.48 -4.24 4.69
C TYR A 338 4.80 -3.53 4.40
N SER A 339 4.71 -2.33 3.89
CA SER A 339 5.86 -1.48 3.62
C SER A 339 5.62 -0.05 4.07
N SER A 340 6.68 0.69 4.36
CA SER A 340 6.64 2.12 4.60
C SER A 340 7.93 2.75 4.10
N LEU A 341 7.80 3.92 3.49
CA LEU A 341 8.90 4.78 3.11
C LEU A 341 8.58 6.19 3.56
N ALA A 342 9.52 6.84 4.24
CA ALA A 342 9.42 8.22 4.68
C ALA A 342 10.74 8.95 4.47
N LEU A 343 10.63 10.19 4.01
CA LEU A 343 11.74 11.11 3.80
C LEU A 343 11.52 12.35 4.66
N LEU A 344 12.60 12.88 5.22
CA LEU A 344 12.71 14.22 5.80
C LEU A 344 13.69 15.00 4.93
N PRO A 345 13.20 15.64 3.83
CA PRO A 345 14.08 16.24 2.83
C PRO A 345 15.02 17.32 3.40
N ASP A 346 14.53 18.15 4.33
CA ASP A 346 15.31 19.21 4.96
C ASP A 346 16.43 18.68 5.89
N ARG A 347 16.37 17.40 6.23
CA ARG A 347 17.37 16.68 7.04
C ARG A 347 18.22 15.71 6.21
N HIS A 348 17.95 15.59 4.91
CA HIS A 348 18.54 14.59 4.02
C HIS A 348 18.43 13.15 4.57
N VAL A 349 17.32 12.84 5.27
CA VAL A 349 17.07 11.54 5.91
C VAL A 349 15.98 10.78 5.16
N GLY A 350 16.19 9.48 4.97
CA GLY A 350 15.20 8.54 4.43
C GLY A 350 15.16 7.25 5.24
N VAL A 351 13.96 6.73 5.44
CA VAL A 351 13.72 5.46 6.15
C VAL A 351 12.82 4.58 5.32
N VAL A 352 13.18 3.31 5.16
CA VAL A 352 12.33 2.29 4.56
C VAL A 352 12.21 1.08 5.50
N VAL A 353 10.98 0.56 5.61
CA VAL A 353 10.64 -0.65 6.37
C VAL A 353 9.83 -1.58 5.45
N LEU A 354 10.24 -2.86 5.36
CA LEU A 354 9.57 -3.91 4.59
C LEU A 354 9.30 -5.10 5.52
N ILE A 355 8.05 -5.58 5.54
CA ILE A 355 7.59 -6.67 6.42
C ILE A 355 6.79 -7.66 5.59
N ASN A 356 7.05 -8.96 5.76
CA ASN A 356 6.26 -10.01 5.11
C ASN A 356 5.20 -10.62 6.03
N ALA A 357 4.46 -9.78 6.72
CA ALA A 357 3.33 -10.16 7.59
C ALA A 357 2.26 -9.07 7.65
N ASP A 358 1.04 -9.42 8.08
CA ASP A 358 0.01 -8.48 8.49
C ASP A 358 0.45 -7.80 9.81
N ALA A 359 1.08 -6.64 9.69
CA ALA A 359 1.75 -6.00 10.83
C ALA A 359 1.74 -4.45 10.72
N GLU A 360 0.55 -3.87 10.64
CA GLU A 360 0.40 -2.41 10.56
C GLU A 360 1.01 -1.70 11.76
N ASP A 361 0.74 -2.21 12.96
CA ASP A 361 1.24 -1.61 14.19
C ASP A 361 2.77 -1.67 14.28
N ALA A 362 3.39 -2.78 13.84
CA ALA A 362 4.84 -2.92 13.80
C ALA A 362 5.47 -1.89 12.85
N ARG A 363 4.92 -1.78 11.63
CA ARG A 363 5.32 -0.79 10.63
C ARG A 363 5.24 0.62 11.18
N THR A 364 4.11 0.96 11.82
CA THR A 364 3.83 2.29 12.37
C THR A 364 4.74 2.62 13.54
N ALA A 365 4.87 1.72 14.53
CA ALA A 365 5.70 1.96 15.72
C ALA A 365 7.19 2.09 15.37
N LEU A 366 7.70 1.21 14.49
CA LEU A 366 9.11 1.25 14.08
C LEU A 366 9.43 2.52 13.27
N MET A 367 8.59 2.86 12.29
CA MET A 367 8.77 4.07 11.48
C MET A 367 8.72 5.33 12.37
N GLN A 368 7.73 5.42 13.28
CA GLN A 368 7.56 6.57 14.13
C GLN A 368 8.76 6.76 15.08
N ALA A 369 9.17 5.69 15.77
CA ALA A 369 10.35 5.76 16.66
C ALA A 369 11.62 6.17 15.91
N THR A 370 11.81 5.66 14.68
CA THR A 370 12.97 6.00 13.85
C THR A 370 12.97 7.46 13.41
N LEU A 371 11.84 7.99 12.94
CA LEU A 371 11.75 9.38 12.50
C LEU A 371 11.89 10.36 13.67
N ARG A 372 11.33 10.03 14.84
CA ARG A 372 11.43 10.86 16.05
C ARG A 372 12.87 11.01 16.54
N HIS A 373 13.73 10.04 16.30
CA HIS A 373 15.17 10.18 16.58
C HIS A 373 15.77 11.43 15.90
N TYR A 374 15.27 11.79 14.71
CA TYR A 374 15.76 12.95 13.94
C TYR A 374 15.02 14.26 14.26
N THR A 375 13.73 14.19 14.60
CA THR A 375 12.88 15.38 14.74
C THR A 375 12.72 15.84 16.18
N ALA A 376 12.84 14.93 17.14
CA ALA A 376 12.72 15.19 18.58
C ALA A 376 13.71 14.31 19.37
N PRO A 377 15.02 14.61 19.33
CA PRO A 377 16.05 13.76 19.95
C PRO A 377 15.90 13.63 21.46
N ASP A 378 15.24 14.57 22.13
CA ASP A 378 14.93 14.51 23.56
C ASP A 378 13.73 13.63 23.90
N ASP A 379 12.98 13.16 22.90
CA ASP A 379 11.87 12.23 23.09
C ASP A 379 12.39 10.80 23.27
N THR A 380 12.21 10.26 24.45
CA THR A 380 12.70 8.92 24.80
C THR A 380 11.76 7.78 24.39
N ARG A 381 10.62 8.09 23.74
CA ARG A 381 9.66 7.06 23.30
C ARG A 381 10.28 6.17 22.22
N GLY A 382 10.32 4.88 22.51
CA GLY A 382 10.78 3.84 21.60
C GLY A 382 9.61 3.06 20.97
N VAL A 383 9.94 2.00 20.25
CA VAL A 383 8.98 1.12 19.56
C VAL A 383 7.91 0.58 20.51
N LEU A 384 8.28 0.18 21.73
CA LEU A 384 7.35 -0.39 22.71
C LEU A 384 6.36 0.63 23.27
N ASP A 385 6.77 1.91 23.34
CA ASP A 385 5.88 2.99 23.77
C ASP A 385 4.81 3.26 22.71
N TYR A 386 5.19 3.32 21.44
CA TYR A 386 4.25 3.43 20.33
C TYR A 386 3.35 2.20 20.21
N ALA A 387 3.87 1.00 20.45
CA ALA A 387 3.07 -0.22 20.51
C ALA A 387 2.00 -0.17 21.61
N ARG A 388 2.31 0.41 22.77
CA ARG A 388 1.34 0.64 23.85
C ARG A 388 0.26 1.63 23.42
N LEU A 389 0.65 2.78 22.85
CA LEU A 389 -0.29 3.79 22.38
C LEU A 389 -1.25 3.23 21.32
N LEU A 390 -0.78 2.40 20.39
CA LEU A 390 -1.61 1.74 19.38
C LEU A 390 -2.63 0.78 20.01
N ARG A 391 -2.22 0.00 21.00
CA ARG A 391 -3.14 -0.89 21.75
C ARG A 391 -4.21 -0.09 22.50
N ASP A 392 -3.82 1.00 23.16
CA ASP A 392 -4.75 1.85 23.92
C ASP A 392 -5.77 2.49 22.97
N GLU A 393 -5.35 2.92 21.77
CA GLU A 393 -6.24 3.44 20.72
C GLU A 393 -7.21 2.37 20.22
N GLN A 394 -6.76 1.14 19.99
CA GLN A 394 -7.63 0.03 19.60
C GLN A 394 -8.65 -0.32 20.70
N GLN A 395 -8.22 -0.31 21.97
CA GLN A 395 -9.13 -0.53 23.09
C GLN A 395 -10.19 0.57 23.18
N HIS A 396 -9.80 1.83 22.99
CA HIS A 396 -10.73 2.97 22.96
C HIS A 396 -11.79 2.82 21.87
N ARG A 397 -11.37 2.46 20.65
CA ARG A 397 -12.31 2.20 19.54
C ARG A 397 -13.32 1.11 19.88
N ARG A 398 -12.87 0.01 20.47
CA ARG A 398 -13.78 -1.07 20.92
C ARG A 398 -14.79 -0.60 21.97
N HIS A 399 -14.39 0.22 22.92
CA HIS A 399 -15.29 0.78 23.93
C HIS A 399 -16.29 1.80 23.36
N SER A 400 -15.95 2.47 22.25
CA SER A 400 -16.84 3.43 21.56
C SER A 400 -17.79 2.80 20.53
N GLY A 401 -17.97 1.48 20.54
CA GLY A 401 -18.95 0.79 19.72
C GLY A 401 -18.40 0.17 18.41
N HIS A 402 -17.11 0.33 18.11
CA HIS A 402 -16.44 -0.37 17.01
C HIS A 402 -16.11 -1.81 17.43
N VAL A 403 -17.15 -2.64 17.54
CA VAL A 403 -17.01 -4.05 17.94
C VAL A 403 -17.47 -4.93 16.78
N ARG A 404 -16.61 -5.84 16.36
CA ARG A 404 -17.00 -6.89 15.41
C ARG A 404 -18.07 -7.77 16.05
N PRO A 405 -19.24 -7.95 15.41
CA PRO A 405 -20.28 -8.87 15.91
C PRO A 405 -19.75 -10.29 16.08
N ASP A 406 -20.17 -10.96 17.15
CA ASP A 406 -19.83 -12.38 17.36
C ASP A 406 -20.64 -13.26 16.40
N THR A 407 -19.97 -13.90 15.48
CA THR A 407 -20.55 -14.80 14.48
C THR A 407 -20.18 -16.27 14.69
N ARG A 408 -19.59 -16.64 15.84
CA ARG A 408 -19.11 -18.03 16.10
C ARG A 408 -20.23 -19.07 16.12
N ALA A 409 -21.43 -18.69 16.55
CA ALA A 409 -22.58 -19.59 16.59
C ALA A 409 -23.29 -19.76 15.22
N ARG A 410 -22.59 -19.44 14.11
CA ARG A 410 -23.13 -19.56 12.76
C ARG A 410 -23.38 -21.02 12.37
N THR A 411 -24.45 -21.26 11.61
CA THR A 411 -24.78 -22.54 10.99
C THR A 411 -25.02 -22.36 9.49
N PRO A 412 -24.87 -23.40 8.64
CA PRO A 412 -25.20 -23.32 7.24
C PRO A 412 -26.65 -22.86 7.02
N ALA A 413 -26.86 -21.97 6.06
CA ALA A 413 -28.21 -21.46 5.73
C ALA A 413 -29.09 -22.58 5.15
N SER A 414 -30.37 -22.64 5.60
CA SER A 414 -31.34 -23.58 5.06
C SER A 414 -31.67 -23.28 3.60
N LEU A 415 -31.56 -24.28 2.74
CA LEU A 415 -31.92 -24.14 1.30
C LEU A 415 -33.40 -23.79 1.12
N GLN A 416 -34.28 -24.30 1.94
CA GLN A 416 -35.71 -24.03 1.89
C GLN A 416 -36.01 -22.57 2.29
N ASN A 417 -35.41 -22.09 3.37
CA ASN A 417 -35.65 -20.73 3.85
C ASN A 417 -35.06 -19.64 2.95
N THR A 418 -34.15 -20.01 2.07
CA THR A 418 -33.44 -19.09 1.15
C THR A 418 -33.94 -19.19 -0.31
N ALA A 419 -34.89 -20.12 -0.59
CA ALA A 419 -35.34 -20.42 -1.97
C ALA A 419 -35.80 -19.20 -2.76
N ALA A 420 -36.43 -18.22 -2.11
CA ALA A 420 -36.97 -17.02 -2.75
C ALA A 420 -35.91 -16.10 -3.38
N TRP A 421 -34.67 -16.18 -2.93
CA TRP A 421 -33.57 -15.34 -3.40
C TRP A 421 -32.35 -16.14 -3.90
N GLN A 422 -32.47 -17.44 -4.08
CA GLN A 422 -31.49 -18.22 -4.82
C GLN A 422 -31.52 -17.84 -6.28
N GLY A 423 -30.36 -17.80 -6.95
CA GLY A 423 -30.29 -17.45 -8.37
C GLY A 423 -28.96 -16.87 -8.78
N ARG A 424 -28.95 -16.42 -10.04
CA ARG A 424 -27.82 -15.72 -10.66
C ARG A 424 -28.08 -14.22 -10.58
N TYR A 425 -27.04 -13.49 -10.19
CA TYR A 425 -27.08 -12.05 -9.96
C TYR A 425 -26.00 -11.34 -10.78
N ARG A 426 -26.21 -10.06 -11.03
CA ARG A 426 -25.20 -9.22 -11.68
C ARG A 426 -25.11 -7.89 -10.98
N ASP A 427 -23.87 -7.49 -10.68
CA ASP A 427 -23.52 -6.14 -10.30
C ASP A 427 -22.98 -5.38 -11.53
N PRO A 428 -23.24 -4.08 -11.69
CA PRO A 428 -22.84 -3.33 -12.88
C PRO A 428 -21.33 -3.27 -13.14
N TRP A 429 -20.50 -3.28 -12.10
CA TRP A 429 -19.05 -3.17 -12.23
C TRP A 429 -18.30 -4.46 -11.81
N LEU A 430 -18.76 -5.17 -10.78
CA LEU A 430 -18.14 -6.43 -10.35
C LEU A 430 -18.52 -7.61 -11.27
N GLY A 431 -19.67 -7.51 -11.96
CA GLY A 431 -20.13 -8.52 -12.90
C GLY A 431 -20.99 -9.62 -12.28
N PRO A 432 -21.00 -10.83 -12.89
CA PRO A 432 -21.86 -11.92 -12.46
C PRO A 432 -21.45 -12.55 -11.14
N ALA A 433 -22.47 -12.88 -10.32
CA ALA A 433 -22.34 -13.69 -9.13
C ALA A 433 -23.50 -14.70 -9.06
N SER A 434 -23.37 -15.71 -8.21
CA SER A 434 -24.43 -16.68 -7.96
C SER A 434 -24.62 -16.94 -6.48
N VAL A 435 -25.86 -17.20 -6.11
CA VAL A 435 -26.24 -17.73 -4.79
C VAL A 435 -27.06 -18.98 -5.03
N CYS A 436 -26.38 -20.11 -5.14
CA CYS A 436 -26.99 -21.35 -5.61
C CYS A 436 -26.64 -22.56 -4.74
N PRO A 437 -27.55 -23.54 -4.60
CA PRO A 437 -27.25 -24.81 -3.96
C PRO A 437 -26.13 -25.56 -4.70
N ARG A 438 -25.14 -26.03 -3.92
CA ARG A 438 -24.07 -26.90 -4.40
C ARG A 438 -23.66 -27.83 -3.26
N ASP A 439 -23.61 -29.14 -3.51
CA ASP A 439 -23.22 -30.16 -2.53
C ASP A 439 -24.01 -30.06 -1.20
N GLY A 440 -25.34 -29.79 -1.28
CA GLY A 440 -26.22 -29.65 -0.14
C GLY A 440 -26.10 -28.36 0.67
N GLN A 441 -25.26 -27.43 0.24
CA GLN A 441 -25.05 -26.12 0.87
C GLN A 441 -25.44 -24.97 -0.06
N LEU A 442 -25.82 -23.83 0.50
CA LEU A 442 -26.00 -22.61 -0.27
C LEU A 442 -24.64 -21.93 -0.44
N ARG A 443 -24.25 -21.73 -1.70
CA ARG A 443 -22.93 -21.15 -2.04
C ARG A 443 -23.10 -19.78 -2.67
N PHE A 444 -22.27 -18.81 -2.22
CA PHE A 444 -22.06 -17.52 -2.90
C PHE A 444 -20.76 -17.61 -3.69
N GLN A 445 -20.76 -17.06 -4.92
CA GLN A 445 -19.58 -17.04 -5.78
C GLN A 445 -19.63 -15.84 -6.72
N VAL A 446 -18.50 -15.11 -6.84
CA VAL A 446 -18.26 -14.07 -7.85
C VAL A 446 -17.47 -14.69 -9.00
N GLU A 447 -17.95 -14.52 -10.25
CA GLU A 447 -17.37 -15.22 -11.41
C GLU A 447 -15.91 -14.81 -11.68
N LYS A 448 -15.61 -13.50 -11.67
CA LYS A 448 -14.28 -12.96 -11.97
C LYS A 448 -13.31 -12.96 -10.76
N SER A 449 -13.80 -13.22 -9.55
CA SER A 449 -13.00 -13.24 -8.34
C SER A 449 -13.16 -14.57 -7.60
N PRO A 450 -12.41 -15.62 -7.99
CA PRO A 450 -12.58 -16.97 -7.45
C PRO A 450 -12.32 -17.09 -5.94
N LEU A 451 -11.60 -16.16 -5.33
CA LEU A 451 -11.44 -16.10 -3.87
C LEU A 451 -12.69 -15.55 -3.16
N LEU A 452 -13.55 -14.81 -3.87
CA LEU A 452 -14.85 -14.38 -3.35
C LEU A 452 -15.91 -15.46 -3.59
N GLN A 453 -15.63 -16.66 -3.04
CA GLN A 453 -16.58 -17.75 -2.95
C GLN A 453 -16.63 -18.31 -1.52
N GLY A 454 -17.81 -18.74 -1.11
CA GLY A 454 -18.00 -19.22 0.25
C GLY A 454 -19.37 -19.82 0.51
N THR A 455 -19.52 -20.39 1.71
CA THR A 455 -20.80 -20.92 2.18
C THR A 455 -21.64 -19.80 2.78
N VAL A 456 -22.90 -19.73 2.40
CA VAL A 456 -23.85 -18.83 3.07
C VAL A 456 -24.21 -19.43 4.42
N MET A 457 -23.93 -18.69 5.48
CA MET A 457 -24.18 -19.06 6.86
C MET A 457 -25.28 -18.20 7.46
N GLN A 458 -25.91 -18.68 8.53
CA GLN A 458 -26.91 -17.94 9.29
C GLN A 458 -26.50 -17.81 10.75
N VAL A 459 -26.69 -16.64 11.33
CA VAL A 459 -26.50 -16.36 12.76
C VAL A 459 -27.45 -15.25 13.19
N GLY A 460 -28.18 -15.43 14.28
CA GLY A 460 -29.09 -14.42 14.83
C GLY A 460 -30.14 -13.91 13.84
N GLY A 461 -30.65 -14.76 12.94
CA GLY A 461 -31.63 -14.38 11.90
C GLY A 461 -31.03 -13.60 10.71
N ARG A 462 -29.73 -13.41 10.65
CA ARG A 462 -29.01 -12.73 9.55
C ARG A 462 -28.19 -13.74 8.76
N TRP A 463 -27.93 -13.45 7.47
CA TRP A 463 -27.04 -14.25 6.61
C TRP A 463 -25.70 -13.56 6.44
N LEU A 464 -24.65 -14.36 6.30
CA LEU A 464 -23.30 -13.90 5.98
C LEU A 464 -22.66 -14.88 4.98
N VAL A 465 -21.59 -14.47 4.33
CA VAL A 465 -20.77 -15.38 3.52
C VAL A 465 -19.49 -15.70 4.30
N GLN A 466 -19.31 -16.99 4.59
CA GLN A 466 -18.04 -17.51 5.11
C GLN A 466 -17.18 -17.90 3.94
N TRP A 467 -16.09 -17.17 3.73
CA TRP A 467 -15.17 -17.42 2.63
C TRP A 467 -14.42 -18.76 2.80
N ASP A 468 -14.15 -19.43 1.69
CA ASP A 468 -13.46 -20.74 1.71
C ASP A 468 -11.97 -20.63 2.00
N THR A 469 -11.37 -19.47 1.76
CA THR A 469 -9.92 -19.28 1.83
C THR A 469 -9.54 -18.12 2.74
N LEU A 470 -8.31 -18.17 3.25
CA LEU A 470 -7.72 -17.08 4.04
C LEU A 470 -7.33 -15.87 3.20
N GLY A 471 -7.39 -15.99 1.87
CA GLY A 471 -7.07 -14.90 0.94
C GLY A 471 -8.18 -13.86 0.80
N ALA A 472 -9.40 -14.19 1.28
CA ALA A 472 -10.52 -13.26 1.42
C ALA A 472 -10.90 -13.22 2.91
N ASP A 473 -10.30 -12.33 3.68
CA ASP A 473 -10.37 -12.34 5.14
C ASP A 473 -11.47 -11.45 5.73
N ALA A 474 -12.11 -10.62 4.92
CA ALA A 474 -13.23 -9.78 5.33
C ALA A 474 -14.58 -10.40 4.92
N GLU A 475 -15.25 -11.05 5.86
CA GLU A 475 -16.57 -11.65 5.63
C GLU A 475 -17.68 -10.58 5.60
N PRO A 476 -18.63 -10.62 4.63
CA PRO A 476 -19.77 -9.71 4.58
C PRO A 476 -21.05 -10.32 5.18
N TRP A 477 -21.93 -9.46 5.70
CA TRP A 477 -23.34 -9.73 5.77
C TRP A 477 -23.93 -9.81 4.36
N LEU A 478 -24.77 -10.82 4.12
CA LEU A 478 -25.56 -10.95 2.89
C LEU A 478 -26.99 -10.52 3.18
N GLN A 479 -27.50 -9.54 2.44
CA GLN A 479 -28.80 -8.89 2.67
C GLN A 479 -29.69 -9.03 1.44
N PRO A 480 -30.49 -10.12 1.32
CA PRO A 480 -31.48 -10.22 0.26
C PRO A 480 -32.58 -9.17 0.45
N GLN A 481 -32.97 -8.54 -0.63
CA GLN A 481 -34.06 -7.55 -0.65
C GLN A 481 -35.15 -8.06 -1.60
N PRO A 482 -36.43 -8.12 -1.15
CA PRO A 482 -37.52 -8.50 -2.00
C PRO A 482 -37.74 -7.46 -3.09
N GLY A 483 -38.16 -7.90 -4.26
CA GLY A 483 -38.42 -7.04 -5.42
C GLY A 483 -38.65 -7.87 -6.68
N THR A 484 -38.95 -7.20 -7.80
CA THR A 484 -39.11 -7.83 -9.10
C THR A 484 -38.24 -7.08 -10.11
N PRO A 485 -37.02 -7.52 -10.37
CA PRO A 485 -36.33 -8.70 -9.80
C PRO A 485 -35.80 -8.45 -8.36
N PRO A 486 -35.54 -9.53 -7.58
CA PRO A 486 -34.90 -9.45 -6.28
C PRO A 486 -33.47 -8.89 -6.36
N THR A 487 -33.00 -8.23 -5.30
CA THR A 487 -31.63 -7.73 -5.20
C THR A 487 -30.90 -8.29 -3.98
N LEU A 488 -29.56 -8.21 -4.00
CA LEU A 488 -28.70 -8.55 -2.88
C LEU A 488 -27.75 -7.39 -2.60
N ALA A 489 -27.60 -7.05 -1.34
CA ALA A 489 -26.56 -6.15 -0.87
C ALA A 489 -25.58 -6.89 0.04
N LEU A 490 -24.32 -6.48 0.02
CA LEU A 490 -23.29 -6.91 0.94
C LEU A 490 -22.93 -5.75 1.88
N ARG A 491 -22.58 -6.11 3.13
CA ARG A 491 -22.09 -5.13 4.12
C ARG A 491 -21.01 -5.78 4.98
N ALA A 492 -20.00 -5.03 5.33
CA ALA A 492 -18.96 -5.49 6.22
C ALA A 492 -19.53 -5.99 7.56
N ILE A 493 -19.00 -7.11 8.07
CA ILE A 493 -19.30 -7.59 9.42
C ILE A 493 -18.45 -6.81 10.43
N ASP A 494 -17.17 -6.69 10.15
CA ASP A 494 -16.22 -5.96 10.96
C ASP A 494 -16.22 -4.47 10.52
N PRO A 495 -16.47 -3.51 11.41
CA PRO A 495 -16.42 -2.10 11.05
C PRO A 495 -15.00 -1.59 10.75
N ASP A 496 -13.97 -2.33 11.15
CA ASP A 496 -12.55 -1.99 10.96
C ASP A 496 -11.89 -2.78 9.81
N ILE A 497 -12.68 -3.31 8.84
CA ILE A 497 -12.10 -4.01 7.69
C ILE A 497 -11.25 -3.06 6.84
N ASP A 498 -10.34 -3.64 6.05
CA ASP A 498 -9.64 -2.87 5.01
C ASP A 498 -10.65 -2.26 4.04
N PHE A 499 -10.47 -0.97 3.73
CA PHE A 499 -11.38 -0.19 2.89
C PHE A 499 -11.51 -0.74 1.46
N SER A 500 -10.56 -1.56 1.01
CA SER A 500 -10.62 -2.21 -0.31
C SER A 500 -11.71 -3.28 -0.41
N TYR A 501 -12.32 -3.67 0.72
CA TYR A 501 -13.54 -4.47 0.71
C TYR A 501 -14.79 -3.58 0.64
N ASP A 502 -14.96 -2.87 -0.45
CA ASP A 502 -16.03 -1.87 -0.70
C ASP A 502 -17.42 -2.50 -0.97
N TYR A 503 -17.83 -3.42 -0.12
CA TYR A 503 -19.12 -4.13 -0.21
C TYR A 503 -20.33 -3.20 -0.30
N GLN A 504 -20.24 -1.99 0.26
CA GLN A 504 -21.32 -0.99 0.28
C GLN A 504 -21.69 -0.48 -1.12
N ASP A 505 -20.78 -0.57 -2.10
CA ASP A 505 -20.98 -0.06 -3.45
C ASP A 505 -21.60 -1.12 -4.38
N LEU A 506 -21.74 -2.37 -3.90
CA LEU A 506 -22.32 -3.47 -4.66
C LEU A 506 -23.86 -3.40 -4.72
N GLN A 507 -24.41 -3.63 -5.91
CA GLN A 507 -25.85 -3.64 -6.18
C GLN A 507 -26.21 -4.83 -7.09
N PHE A 508 -26.25 -6.02 -6.52
CA PHE A 508 -26.59 -7.24 -7.26
C PHE A 508 -28.06 -7.32 -7.58
N THR A 509 -28.40 -7.42 -8.87
CA THR A 509 -29.76 -7.64 -9.36
C THR A 509 -29.87 -9.04 -9.94
N ARG A 510 -30.91 -9.80 -9.56
CA ARG A 510 -31.14 -11.16 -10.08
C ARG A 510 -31.49 -11.10 -11.56
N PHE A 511 -30.87 -11.98 -12.37
CA PHE A 511 -31.12 -12.08 -13.79
C PHE A 511 -31.45 -13.51 -14.28
N GLY A 512 -31.43 -14.49 -13.40
CA GLY A 512 -31.76 -15.88 -13.76
C GLY A 512 -31.78 -16.83 -12.58
N ASP A 513 -32.26 -18.02 -12.85
CA ASP A 513 -32.31 -19.12 -11.87
C ASP A 513 -30.93 -19.80 -11.73
N CYS A 514 -30.80 -20.64 -10.71
CA CYS A 514 -29.65 -21.52 -10.56
C CYS A 514 -29.63 -22.58 -11.67
N PRO A 515 -28.43 -22.98 -12.17
CA PRO A 515 -28.27 -24.02 -13.17
C PRO A 515 -28.70 -25.40 -12.67
#